data_4fea893364a11aa79f9614ed34d161f1
#
_entry.id   4fea893364a11aa79f9614ed34d161f1
#
_cell.length_a   1.000
_cell.length_b   1.000
_cell.length_c   1.000
_cell.angle_alpha   90.00
_cell.angle_beta   90.00
_cell.angle_gamma   90.00
#
_symmetry.space_group_name_H-M   'P 1'
#
loop_
_entity.id
_entity.type
_entity.pdbx_description
1 polymer ?
#
loop_
_entity_poly.entity_id
_entity_poly.type
_entity_poly.pdbx_seq_one_letter_code
_entity_poly.pdbx_strand_id
1 'polypeptide(L)'
;SDLSPIDMDEFIFIKTASNIRKEPNAKSSILKKANYSNKFKVVGKVKTNSSEGSSEWYEVYFDGKLGYVLAANAIKRKFDWEDMVKKIEKENNFLKKAANNGQTVYVLDDYTPLGGGSGSSKDKFGNRENQSERGYLNSNFTGSFINIPDRSLMTIVEETKNYLKVRIDAYNGEYYIKPSIKRLLKNSRINGEITRFIYVDRSSQNEMIVEKNEGTNTWNVVTTSFVTTGKDAGNSYATPYGNFLIAYGKPVMQYTGSDNKTIVGDAKNAIRFSGGGYMHSIPATFEPKATIEQRKAVTARKIGTFEESHKCIRHYDDQIKFIYNWLGNSSPGHKLGYRTPSVPTVMIVK
;
A
#
# COMPACT_ATOMS: atom_id res chain seq x y z
N SER A 1 8.17 16.31 -9.15
CA SER A 1 8.20 16.73 -7.76
C SER A 1 9.64 17.04 -7.37
N ASP A 2 9.85 18.04 -6.54
CA ASP A 2 11.19 18.46 -6.10
C ASP A 2 11.78 17.53 -5.03
N LEU A 3 11.06 16.46 -4.65
CA LEU A 3 11.53 15.45 -3.70
C LEU A 3 12.18 14.28 -4.41
N SER A 4 13.41 13.96 -4.00
CA SER A 4 14.00 12.68 -4.32
C SER A 4 13.37 11.56 -3.48
N PRO A 5 13.43 10.30 -3.91
CA PRO A 5 12.94 9.17 -3.12
C PRO A 5 13.52 9.10 -1.71
N ILE A 6 14.74 9.51 -1.52
CA ILE A 6 15.43 9.53 -0.21
C ILE A 6 14.84 10.56 0.77
N ASP A 7 14.15 11.58 0.24
CA ASP A 7 13.54 12.65 1.05
C ASP A 7 12.18 12.27 1.64
N MET A 8 11.70 11.05 1.39
CA MET A 8 10.43 10.54 1.95
C MET A 8 10.52 10.23 3.45
N ASP A 9 11.70 10.29 4.02
CA ASP A 9 11.96 10.05 5.43
C ASP A 9 11.21 11.02 6.33
N GLU A 10 11.33 12.34 6.07
CA GLU A 10 10.48 13.38 6.68
C GLU A 10 10.10 14.42 5.64
N PHE A 11 8.83 14.57 5.39
CA PHE A 11 8.30 15.51 4.41
C PHE A 11 6.99 16.14 4.85
N ILE A 12 6.66 17.24 4.21
CA ILE A 12 5.32 17.83 4.28
C ILE A 12 4.68 17.82 2.90
N PHE A 13 3.36 17.81 2.86
CA PHE A 13 2.64 18.28 1.69
C PHE A 13 1.72 19.46 2.07
N ILE A 14 1.52 20.34 1.14
CA ILE A 14 0.69 21.52 1.31
C ILE A 14 -0.78 21.14 1.19
N LYS A 15 -1.56 21.36 2.24
CA LYS A 15 -3.02 21.13 2.25
C LYS A 15 -3.82 22.37 1.89
N THR A 16 -3.25 23.56 2.16
CA THR A 16 -3.85 24.86 1.83
C THR A 16 -2.77 25.75 1.23
N ALA A 17 -3.05 26.35 0.08
CA ALA A 17 -2.07 27.20 -0.63
C ALA A 17 -1.42 28.21 0.34
N SER A 18 -0.11 28.30 0.27
CA SER A 18 0.72 29.08 1.19
C SER A 18 1.94 29.63 0.48
N ASN A 19 2.73 30.43 1.18
CA ASN A 19 3.99 30.95 0.70
C ASN A 19 5.14 30.33 1.51
N ILE A 20 6.21 29.92 0.81
CA ILE A 20 7.49 29.64 1.44
C ILE A 20 8.23 30.97 1.56
N ARG A 21 8.62 31.32 2.77
CA ARG A 21 9.23 32.61 3.11
C ARG A 21 10.67 32.48 3.55
N LYS A 22 11.41 33.57 3.44
CA LYS A 22 12.82 33.63 3.85
C LYS A 22 12.99 33.47 5.37
N GLU A 23 12.08 34.00 6.15
CA GLU A 23 12.06 33.96 7.61
C GLU A 23 10.70 33.43 8.10
N PRO A 24 10.62 32.85 9.31
CA PRO A 24 9.38 32.30 9.85
C PRO A 24 8.43 33.37 10.35
N ASN A 25 8.06 34.30 9.47
CA ASN A 25 7.08 35.35 9.77
C ASN A 25 6.30 35.77 8.51
N ALA A 26 5.06 36.20 8.70
CA ALA A 26 4.13 36.53 7.62
C ALA A 26 4.54 37.75 6.78
N LYS A 27 5.42 38.59 7.30
CA LYS A 27 5.90 39.80 6.62
C LYS A 27 7.21 39.60 5.85
N SER A 28 7.84 38.45 6.04
CA SER A 28 9.09 38.09 5.33
C SER A 28 8.86 37.93 3.84
N SER A 29 9.91 38.12 3.06
CA SER A 29 9.88 37.98 1.61
C SER A 29 9.49 36.57 1.20
N ILE A 30 8.69 36.46 0.14
CA ILE A 30 8.23 35.18 -0.43
C ILE A 30 9.33 34.65 -1.35
N LEU A 31 9.77 33.44 -1.09
CA LEU A 31 10.71 32.71 -1.93
C LEU A 31 10.02 31.89 -3.01
N LYS A 32 8.89 31.27 -2.67
CA LYS A 32 8.12 30.40 -3.57
C LYS A 32 6.65 30.36 -3.14
N LYS A 33 5.74 30.31 -4.10
CA LYS A 33 4.33 29.95 -3.85
C LYS A 33 4.24 28.43 -3.75
N ALA A 34 3.58 27.95 -2.71
CA ALA A 34 3.33 26.55 -2.46
C ALA A 34 1.84 26.26 -2.63
N ASN A 35 1.52 25.44 -3.61
CA ASN A 35 0.15 25.06 -3.93
C ASN A 35 -0.22 23.71 -3.28
N TYR A 36 -1.53 23.43 -3.21
CA TYR A 36 -2.03 22.13 -2.76
C TYR A 36 -1.26 20.99 -3.39
N SER A 37 -0.93 20.00 -2.57
CA SER A 37 -0.18 18.78 -2.93
C SER A 37 1.32 18.95 -3.20
N ASN A 38 1.87 20.16 -3.26
CA ASN A 38 3.32 20.32 -3.33
C ASN A 38 3.97 19.66 -2.10
N LYS A 39 5.07 18.96 -2.33
CA LYS A 39 5.81 18.23 -1.30
C LYS A 39 7.20 18.82 -1.10
N PHE A 40 7.63 18.92 0.15
CA PHE A 40 8.93 19.46 0.51
C PHE A 40 9.57 18.63 1.62
N LYS A 41 10.90 18.48 1.56
CA LYS A 41 11.68 17.90 2.65
C LYS A 41 11.64 18.85 3.86
N VAL A 42 11.36 18.29 5.04
CA VAL A 42 11.41 19.00 6.31
C VAL A 42 12.80 18.84 6.91
N VAL A 43 13.41 19.95 7.29
CA VAL A 43 14.70 19.98 7.99
C VAL A 43 14.60 20.53 9.40
N GLY A 44 13.48 21.14 9.76
CA GLY A 44 13.24 21.67 11.10
C GLY A 44 11.82 22.18 11.33
N LYS A 45 11.57 22.54 12.57
CA LYS A 45 10.30 23.18 13.00
C LYS A 45 10.65 24.33 13.96
N VAL A 46 10.06 25.49 13.73
CA VAL A 46 10.29 26.69 14.52
C VAL A 46 8.96 27.18 15.08
N LYS A 47 8.96 27.53 16.35
CA LYS A 47 7.86 28.25 17.00
C LYS A 47 8.24 29.71 17.19
N THR A 48 7.42 30.61 16.70
CA THR A 48 7.61 32.04 16.86
C THR A 48 6.48 32.62 17.72
N ASN A 49 6.83 33.63 18.54
CA ASN A 49 5.89 34.34 19.36
C ASN A 49 5.82 35.79 18.87
N SER A 50 4.62 36.33 18.73
CA SER A 50 4.37 37.75 18.40
C SER A 50 3.26 38.29 19.29
N SER A 51 3.01 39.59 19.19
CA SER A 51 1.86 40.24 19.85
C SER A 51 0.50 39.68 19.42
N GLU A 52 0.47 38.99 18.25
CA GLU A 52 -0.72 38.36 17.66
C GLU A 52 -0.86 36.89 18.05
N GLY A 53 0.05 36.35 18.88
CA GLY A 53 0.07 34.94 19.30
C GLY A 53 1.30 34.18 18.83
N SER A 54 1.27 32.86 19.07
CA SER A 54 2.34 31.95 18.63
C SER A 54 2.00 31.28 17.29
N SER A 55 2.99 31.16 16.43
CA SER A 55 2.88 30.45 15.15
C SER A 55 3.98 29.39 15.02
N GLU A 56 3.64 28.26 14.43
CA GLU A 56 4.61 27.22 14.10
C GLU A 56 4.89 27.22 12.60
N TRP A 57 6.14 27.02 12.25
CA TRP A 57 6.65 27.00 10.90
C TRP A 57 7.49 25.76 10.67
N TYR A 58 7.31 25.12 9.51
CA TYR A 58 8.27 24.11 9.05
C TYR A 58 9.38 24.79 8.27
N GLU A 59 10.61 24.45 8.61
CA GLU A 59 11.77 24.75 7.80
C GLU A 59 11.89 23.66 6.74
N VAL A 60 11.89 24.08 5.48
CA VAL A 60 11.86 23.17 4.33
C VAL A 60 13.02 23.46 3.38
N TYR A 61 13.50 22.42 2.73
CA TYR A 61 14.52 22.50 1.70
C TYR A 61 13.88 22.34 0.32
N PHE A 62 14.23 23.25 -0.60
CA PHE A 62 13.77 23.24 -1.98
C PHE A 62 14.72 24.02 -2.89
N ASP A 63 14.95 23.54 -4.11
CA ASP A 63 15.79 24.21 -5.12
C ASP A 63 17.15 24.69 -4.57
N GLY A 64 17.78 23.91 -3.70
CA GLY A 64 19.05 24.26 -3.05
C GLY A 64 18.95 25.34 -1.97
N LYS A 65 17.76 25.68 -1.49
CA LYS A 65 17.50 26.74 -0.53
C LYS A 65 16.71 26.23 0.68
N LEU A 66 16.81 26.99 1.76
CA LEU A 66 15.96 26.84 2.93
C LEU A 66 14.89 27.93 2.93
N GLY A 67 13.73 27.60 3.42
CA GLY A 67 12.62 28.51 3.61
C GLY A 67 11.63 28.01 4.64
N TYR A 68 10.64 28.83 4.96
CA TYR A 68 9.68 28.56 6.02
C TYR A 68 8.25 28.58 5.46
N VAL A 69 7.46 27.57 5.82
CA VAL A 69 6.04 27.49 5.51
C VAL A 69 5.23 27.35 6.79
N LEU A 70 4.10 28.03 6.87
CA LEU A 70 3.22 27.97 8.03
C LEU A 70 2.73 26.55 8.25
N ALA A 71 2.99 25.99 9.43
CA ALA A 71 2.67 24.58 9.75
C ALA A 71 1.17 24.27 9.64
N ALA A 72 0.30 25.27 9.95
CA ALA A 72 -1.15 25.11 9.80
C ALA A 72 -1.62 24.84 8.37
N ASN A 73 -0.81 25.18 7.35
CA ASN A 73 -1.12 24.98 5.93
C ASN A 73 -0.52 23.70 5.34
N ALA A 74 0.14 22.89 6.16
CA ALA A 74 0.83 21.69 5.72
C ALA A 74 0.53 20.49 6.61
N ILE A 75 0.76 19.30 6.08
CA ILE A 75 0.71 18.03 6.82
C ILE A 75 2.10 17.41 6.76
N LYS A 76 2.67 17.14 7.94
CA LYS A 76 3.93 16.44 8.07
C LYS A 76 3.71 14.94 8.13
N ARG A 77 4.52 14.21 7.40
CA ARG A 77 4.55 12.74 7.39
C ARG A 77 5.98 12.22 7.40
N LYS A 78 6.11 10.96 7.81
CA LYS A 78 7.37 10.25 7.86
C LYS A 78 7.15 8.82 7.39
N PHE A 79 8.06 8.30 6.56
CA PHE A 79 8.10 6.88 6.25
C PHE A 79 8.67 6.12 7.45
N ASP A 80 8.00 5.04 7.84
CA ASP A 80 8.37 4.26 9.02
C ASP A 80 9.34 3.12 8.67
N TRP A 81 10.61 3.47 8.55
CA TRP A 81 11.70 2.53 8.24
C TRP A 81 11.84 1.41 9.26
N GLU A 82 11.70 1.73 10.54
CA GLU A 82 11.85 0.76 11.62
C GLU A 82 10.73 -0.28 11.60
N ASP A 83 9.52 0.16 11.35
CA ASP A 83 8.38 -0.76 11.24
C ASP A 83 8.52 -1.66 10.00
N MET A 84 8.98 -1.13 8.87
CA MET A 84 9.26 -1.92 7.67
C MET A 84 10.24 -3.06 7.97
N VAL A 85 11.37 -2.75 8.57
CA VAL A 85 12.40 -3.75 8.91
C VAL A 85 11.84 -4.80 9.87
N LYS A 86 11.14 -4.37 10.93
CA LYS A 86 10.52 -5.29 11.92
C LYS A 86 9.51 -6.23 11.27
N LYS A 87 8.67 -5.72 10.38
CA LYS A 87 7.65 -6.53 9.70
C LYS A 87 8.25 -7.52 8.70
N ILE A 88 9.27 -7.12 7.97
CA ILE A 88 10.02 -8.01 7.06
C ILE A 88 10.69 -9.14 7.87
N GLU A 89 11.39 -8.81 8.94
CA GLU A 89 12.04 -9.81 9.80
C GLU A 89 11.03 -10.76 10.43
N LYS A 90 9.92 -10.24 10.91
CA LYS A 90 8.84 -11.03 11.51
C LYS A 90 8.26 -12.03 10.52
N GLU A 91 7.94 -11.60 9.30
CA GLU A 91 7.43 -12.49 8.25
C GLU A 91 8.44 -13.56 7.88
N ASN A 92 9.70 -13.19 7.65
CA ASN A 92 10.74 -14.15 7.33
C ASN A 92 11.04 -15.13 8.48
N ASN A 93 10.95 -14.71 9.73
CA ASN A 93 11.07 -15.61 10.86
C ASN A 93 9.92 -16.65 10.91
N PHE A 94 8.70 -16.22 10.63
CA PHE A 94 7.56 -17.12 10.48
C PHE A 94 7.77 -18.15 9.36
N LEU A 95 8.19 -17.69 8.17
CA LEU A 95 8.42 -18.55 7.01
C LEU A 95 9.56 -19.54 7.23
N LYS A 96 10.67 -19.10 7.82
CA LYS A 96 11.79 -19.99 8.17
C LYS A 96 11.38 -21.04 9.20
N LYS A 97 10.62 -20.66 10.21
CA LYS A 97 10.11 -21.59 11.22
C LYS A 97 9.19 -22.65 10.59
N ALA A 98 8.30 -22.24 9.71
CA ALA A 98 7.44 -23.16 8.97
C ALA A 98 8.26 -24.17 8.16
N ALA A 99 9.26 -23.70 7.40
CA ALA A 99 10.14 -24.56 6.62
C ALA A 99 10.92 -25.54 7.49
N ASN A 100 11.51 -25.08 8.60
CA ASN A 100 12.27 -25.91 9.52
C ASN A 100 11.40 -26.99 10.18
N ASN A 101 10.11 -26.75 10.35
CA ASN A 101 9.15 -27.68 10.91
C ASN A 101 8.47 -28.57 9.86
N GLY A 102 8.86 -28.46 8.59
CA GLY A 102 8.23 -29.20 7.49
C GLY A 102 6.78 -28.82 7.23
N GLN A 103 6.36 -27.62 7.66
CA GLN A 103 5.00 -27.12 7.48
C GLN A 103 4.83 -26.45 6.13
N THR A 104 3.71 -26.73 5.48
CA THR A 104 3.32 -26.01 4.26
C THR A 104 2.82 -24.60 4.62
N VAL A 105 3.36 -23.60 3.95
CA VAL A 105 2.81 -22.25 3.98
C VAL A 105 1.73 -22.15 2.91
N TYR A 106 0.51 -21.92 3.34
CA TYR A 106 -0.64 -21.75 2.47
C TYR A 106 -0.87 -20.27 2.17
N VAL A 107 -1.41 -19.99 0.99
CA VAL A 107 -1.97 -18.70 0.64
C VAL A 107 -3.49 -18.83 0.47
N LEU A 108 -4.25 -17.92 1.06
CA LEU A 108 -5.68 -17.85 0.82
C LEU A 108 -5.92 -17.32 -0.59
N ASP A 109 -6.63 -18.07 -1.40
CA ASP A 109 -6.98 -17.73 -2.79
C ASP A 109 -8.49 -17.60 -2.92
N ASP A 110 -8.98 -16.44 -2.51
CA ASP A 110 -10.41 -16.10 -2.44
C ASP A 110 -10.71 -14.88 -3.31
N TYR A 111 -10.48 -15.03 -4.61
CA TYR A 111 -10.82 -13.97 -5.55
C TYR A 111 -12.32 -13.96 -5.84
N THR A 112 -13.00 -12.99 -5.28
CA THR A 112 -14.38 -12.67 -5.61
C THR A 112 -14.47 -11.26 -6.22
N PRO A 113 -15.43 -11.00 -7.11
CA PRO A 113 -15.65 -9.65 -7.63
C PRO A 113 -15.90 -8.65 -6.50
N LEU A 114 -15.43 -7.41 -6.68
CA LEU A 114 -15.75 -6.31 -5.78
C LEU A 114 -17.26 -6.09 -5.77
N GLY A 115 -17.86 -6.12 -4.60
CA GLY A 115 -19.27 -5.81 -4.38
C GLY A 115 -19.43 -4.88 -3.19
N GLY A 116 -20.48 -4.08 -3.17
CA GLY A 116 -20.79 -3.18 -2.05
C GLY A 116 -19.75 -2.07 -1.85
N GLY A 117 -19.71 -1.52 -0.69
CA GLY A 117 -18.78 -0.47 -0.25
C GLY A 117 -18.31 -0.69 1.17
N SER A 118 -17.99 0.38 1.89
CA SER A 118 -17.50 0.35 3.27
C SER A 118 -18.57 -0.01 4.33
N GLY A 119 -19.72 -0.55 3.92
CA GLY A 119 -20.86 -0.80 4.80
C GLY A 119 -20.71 -1.94 5.80
N SER A 120 -19.81 -2.90 5.57
CA SER A 120 -19.57 -4.00 6.52
C SER A 120 -18.73 -3.55 7.72
N SER A 121 -18.85 -4.26 8.85
CA SER A 121 -18.06 -3.96 10.03
C SER A 121 -16.58 -4.19 9.81
N LYS A 122 -15.75 -3.38 10.46
CA LYS A 122 -14.30 -3.56 10.51
C LYS A 122 -13.91 -4.49 11.65
N ASP A 123 -12.86 -5.25 11.42
CA ASP A 123 -12.17 -5.94 12.50
C ASP A 123 -11.17 -5.02 13.22
N LYS A 124 -10.47 -5.55 14.23
CA LYS A 124 -9.47 -4.80 14.99
C LYS A 124 -8.26 -4.31 14.18
N PHE A 125 -8.05 -4.83 12.97
CA PHE A 125 -7.00 -4.41 12.05
C PHE A 125 -7.51 -3.40 11.01
N GLY A 126 -8.78 -3.03 11.07
CA GLY A 126 -9.42 -2.15 10.11
C GLY A 126 -9.86 -2.85 8.81
N ASN A 127 -9.69 -4.17 8.71
CA ASN A 127 -10.09 -4.93 7.53
C ASN A 127 -11.60 -5.19 7.54
N ARG A 128 -12.21 -5.09 6.37
CA ARG A 128 -13.62 -5.36 6.16
C ARG A 128 -13.83 -6.75 5.56
N GLU A 129 -15.06 -7.24 5.63
CA GLU A 129 -15.46 -8.58 5.18
C GLU A 129 -15.26 -8.81 3.67
N ASN A 130 -15.24 -7.76 2.90
CA ASN A 130 -15.16 -7.87 1.45
C ASN A 130 -13.86 -8.55 0.96
N GLN A 131 -14.00 -9.62 0.18
CA GLN A 131 -12.89 -10.44 -0.34
C GLN A 131 -11.98 -10.97 0.78
N SER A 132 -12.58 -11.42 1.85
CA SER A 132 -11.90 -12.00 3.00
C SER A 132 -12.68 -13.19 3.56
N GLU A 133 -12.03 -13.99 4.38
CA GLU A 133 -12.63 -15.07 5.14
C GLU A 133 -12.54 -14.78 6.64
N ARG A 134 -13.53 -15.20 7.42
CA ARG A 134 -13.52 -14.96 8.86
C ARG A 134 -12.64 -15.97 9.59
N GLY A 135 -11.74 -15.45 10.42
CA GLY A 135 -10.97 -16.21 11.39
C GLY A 135 -11.44 -15.89 12.81
N TYR A 136 -11.95 -16.88 13.53
CA TYR A 136 -12.51 -16.73 14.87
C TYR A 136 -11.49 -17.03 15.96
N LEU A 137 -11.71 -16.49 17.15
CA LEU A 137 -10.88 -16.79 18.32
C LEU A 137 -11.27 -18.09 19.02
N ASN A 138 -12.41 -18.68 18.67
CA ASN A 138 -12.87 -19.97 19.19
C ASN A 138 -13.35 -20.93 18.11
N SER A 139 -13.35 -22.20 18.43
CA SER A 139 -13.63 -23.29 17.47
C SER A 139 -15.09 -23.48 17.09
N ASN A 140 -16.01 -22.80 17.76
CA ASN A 140 -17.43 -22.85 17.44
C ASN A 140 -17.91 -21.66 16.57
N PHE A 141 -16.95 -20.85 16.09
CA PHE A 141 -17.19 -19.74 15.16
C PHE A 141 -18.18 -18.70 15.69
N THR A 142 -18.06 -18.38 16.97
CA THR A 142 -18.86 -17.35 17.65
C THR A 142 -17.97 -16.27 18.24
N GLY A 143 -18.54 -15.11 18.52
CA GLY A 143 -17.85 -14.01 19.16
C GLY A 143 -16.86 -13.30 18.24
N SER A 144 -15.71 -12.93 18.80
CA SER A 144 -14.72 -12.11 18.09
C SER A 144 -14.06 -12.84 16.94
N PHE A 145 -13.88 -12.13 15.84
CA PHE A 145 -13.23 -12.61 14.64
C PHE A 145 -12.39 -11.50 13.97
N ILE A 146 -11.53 -11.92 13.07
CA ILE A 146 -10.85 -11.06 12.11
C ILE A 146 -11.32 -11.37 10.69
N ASN A 147 -11.17 -10.41 9.80
CA ASN A 147 -11.33 -10.62 8.37
C ASN A 147 -9.95 -10.90 7.75
N ILE A 148 -9.76 -12.13 7.29
CA ILE A 148 -8.50 -12.57 6.66
C ILE A 148 -8.61 -12.27 5.17
N PRO A 149 -7.89 -11.27 4.64
CA PRO A 149 -8.00 -10.91 3.23
C PRO A 149 -7.42 -11.99 2.32
N ASP A 150 -7.93 -12.04 1.10
CA ASP A 150 -7.35 -12.82 0.02
C ASP A 150 -5.85 -12.58 -0.11
N ARG A 151 -5.10 -13.60 -0.46
CA ARG A 151 -3.64 -13.65 -0.59
C ARG A 151 -2.86 -13.60 0.74
N SER A 152 -3.53 -13.68 1.89
CA SER A 152 -2.86 -13.83 3.19
C SER A 152 -2.14 -15.18 3.30
N LEU A 153 -0.98 -15.18 3.96
CA LEU A 153 -0.15 -16.36 4.19
C LEU A 153 -0.42 -16.95 5.57
N MET A 154 -0.49 -18.28 5.66
CA MET A 154 -0.77 -18.99 6.90
C MET A 154 -0.23 -20.41 6.90
N THR A 155 -0.08 -20.99 8.10
CA THR A 155 0.13 -22.41 8.31
C THR A 155 -1.07 -23.03 8.99
N ILE A 156 -1.34 -24.31 8.75
CA ILE A 156 -2.35 -25.09 9.48
C ILE A 156 -1.69 -25.65 10.72
N VAL A 157 -2.14 -25.25 11.89
CA VAL A 157 -1.64 -25.70 13.19
C VAL A 157 -2.36 -26.99 13.63
N GLU A 158 -3.67 -27.05 13.39
CA GLU A 158 -4.52 -28.18 13.73
C GLU A 158 -5.65 -28.32 12.70
N GLU A 159 -5.93 -29.54 12.33
CA GLU A 159 -7.03 -29.86 11.41
C GLU A 159 -7.93 -30.93 12.02
N THR A 160 -9.22 -30.62 12.11
CA THR A 160 -10.27 -31.55 12.52
C THR A 160 -11.41 -31.55 11.51
N LYS A 161 -12.36 -32.45 11.67
CA LYS A 161 -13.59 -32.42 10.86
C LYS A 161 -14.46 -31.16 11.08
N ASN A 162 -14.27 -30.49 12.21
CA ASN A 162 -15.10 -29.37 12.63
C ASN A 162 -14.46 -28.01 12.38
N TYR A 163 -13.14 -27.93 12.33
CA TYR A 163 -12.41 -26.67 12.12
C TYR A 163 -10.99 -26.89 11.59
N LEU A 164 -10.43 -25.84 11.03
CA LEU A 164 -8.99 -25.66 10.84
C LEU A 164 -8.53 -24.55 11.79
N LYS A 165 -7.45 -24.80 12.54
CA LYS A 165 -6.75 -23.78 13.30
C LYS A 165 -5.53 -23.35 12.50
N VAL A 166 -5.47 -22.08 12.14
CA VAL A 166 -4.42 -21.50 11.30
C VAL A 166 -3.60 -20.47 12.05
N ARG A 167 -2.31 -20.45 11.83
CA ARG A 167 -1.40 -19.40 12.30
C ARG A 167 -1.21 -18.38 11.20
N ILE A 168 -1.53 -17.10 11.49
CA ILE A 168 -1.32 -15.97 10.57
C ILE A 168 -0.48 -14.95 11.30
N ASP A 169 0.81 -14.91 10.97
CA ASP A 169 1.77 -14.10 11.74
C ASP A 169 1.56 -12.60 11.52
N ALA A 170 1.11 -12.18 10.34
CA ALA A 170 0.71 -10.80 10.06
C ALA A 170 -0.37 -10.27 11.02
N TYR A 171 -1.22 -11.13 11.54
CA TYR A 171 -2.29 -10.79 12.49
C TYR A 171 -2.01 -11.29 13.92
N ASN A 172 -0.77 -11.61 14.24
CA ASN A 172 -0.27 -11.93 15.59
C ASN A 172 -1.00 -13.07 16.29
N GLY A 173 -1.51 -14.07 15.56
CA GLY A 173 -2.28 -15.09 16.25
C GLY A 173 -2.63 -16.33 15.47
N GLU A 174 -3.37 -17.16 16.17
CA GLU A 174 -4.01 -18.34 15.66
C GLU A 174 -5.51 -18.14 15.62
N TYR A 175 -6.13 -18.61 14.56
CA TYR A 175 -7.53 -18.37 14.28
C TYR A 175 -8.19 -19.64 13.80
N TYR A 176 -9.48 -19.82 14.17
CA TYR A 176 -10.29 -20.93 13.71
C TYR A 176 -11.06 -20.52 12.46
N ILE A 177 -10.91 -21.29 11.40
CA ILE A 177 -11.65 -21.13 10.15
C ILE A 177 -12.50 -22.36 9.86
N LYS A 178 -13.57 -22.17 9.10
CA LYS A 178 -14.46 -23.26 8.73
C LYS A 178 -13.76 -24.25 7.80
N PRO A 179 -13.99 -25.58 7.94
CA PRO A 179 -13.35 -26.59 7.09
C PRO A 179 -13.56 -26.36 5.59
N SER A 180 -14.69 -25.78 5.21
CA SER A 180 -14.99 -25.44 3.80
C SER A 180 -14.01 -24.46 3.15
N ILE A 181 -13.31 -23.65 3.96
CA ILE A 181 -12.30 -22.69 3.49
C ILE A 181 -11.04 -23.42 3.00
N LYS A 182 -10.80 -24.66 3.43
CA LYS A 182 -9.62 -25.43 3.00
C LYS A 182 -9.45 -25.50 1.47
N ARG A 183 -10.54 -25.54 0.74
CA ARG A 183 -10.53 -25.53 -0.74
C ARG A 183 -9.93 -24.27 -1.35
N LEU A 184 -9.94 -23.16 -0.60
CA LEU A 184 -9.37 -21.87 -0.98
C LEU A 184 -7.91 -21.71 -0.54
N LEU A 185 -7.39 -22.63 0.28
CA LEU A 185 -6.00 -22.63 0.69
C LEU A 185 -5.15 -23.32 -0.36
N LYS A 186 -4.25 -22.60 -0.98
CA LYS A 186 -3.31 -23.12 -1.98
C LYS A 186 -1.91 -23.18 -1.39
N ASN A 187 -1.13 -24.18 -1.80
CA ASN A 187 0.27 -24.22 -1.45
C ASN A 187 0.98 -23.01 -2.07
N SER A 188 1.56 -22.16 -1.23
CA SER A 188 2.30 -20.98 -1.68
C SER A 188 3.61 -21.33 -2.38
N ARG A 189 4.11 -22.55 -2.18
CA ARG A 189 5.44 -23.04 -2.60
C ARG A 189 6.60 -22.26 -1.96
N ILE A 190 6.33 -21.48 -0.93
CA ILE A 190 7.35 -20.81 -0.13
C ILE A 190 7.98 -21.85 0.80
N ASN A 191 9.30 -21.97 0.75
CA ASN A 191 10.07 -22.86 1.61
C ASN A 191 11.28 -22.11 2.19
N GLY A 192 11.04 -21.33 3.20
CA GLY A 192 12.04 -20.48 3.84
C GLY A 192 11.77 -19.00 3.65
N GLU A 193 12.81 -18.19 3.80
CA GLU A 193 12.66 -16.75 3.74
C GLU A 193 12.36 -16.24 2.32
N ILE A 194 11.72 -15.07 2.29
CA ILE A 194 11.45 -14.30 1.07
C ILE A 194 12.53 -13.23 0.93
N THR A 195 12.96 -13.00 -0.32
CA THR A 195 14.01 -12.05 -0.66
C THR A 195 13.49 -10.77 -1.31
N ARG A 196 12.19 -10.66 -1.59
CA ARG A 196 11.56 -9.50 -2.20
C ARG A 196 10.33 -9.08 -1.43
N PHE A 197 10.32 -7.81 -1.00
CA PHE A 197 9.17 -7.21 -0.32
C PHE A 197 8.80 -5.88 -0.95
N ILE A 198 7.49 -5.65 -1.02
CA ILE A 198 6.89 -4.35 -1.30
C ILE A 198 6.25 -3.89 0.01
N TYR A 199 6.72 -2.79 0.57
CA TYR A 199 6.17 -2.23 1.80
C TYR A 199 5.37 -0.96 1.49
N VAL A 200 4.08 -0.97 1.84
CA VAL A 200 3.15 0.14 1.62
C VAL A 200 2.74 0.72 2.97
N ASP A 201 3.06 1.97 3.20
CA ASP A 201 2.63 2.73 4.38
C ASP A 201 1.42 3.61 4.04
N ARG A 202 0.24 3.19 4.48
CA ARG A 202 -1.00 3.95 4.27
C ARG A 202 -1.00 5.29 5.00
N SER A 203 -0.34 5.38 6.14
CA SER A 203 -0.31 6.60 6.94
C SER A 203 0.50 7.72 6.30
N SER A 204 1.57 7.38 5.62
CA SER A 204 2.43 8.34 4.89
C SER A 204 2.18 8.38 3.38
N GLN A 205 1.34 7.46 2.86
CA GLN A 205 1.01 7.34 1.45
C GLN A 205 2.26 7.21 0.56
N ASN A 206 3.12 6.29 0.95
CA ASN A 206 4.31 5.95 0.20
C ASN A 206 4.63 4.46 0.28
N GLU A 207 5.55 4.04 -0.55
CA GLU A 207 5.97 2.65 -0.66
C GLU A 207 7.47 2.54 -0.88
N MET A 208 8.00 1.39 -0.47
CA MET A 208 9.38 1.01 -0.73
C MET A 208 9.44 -0.45 -1.17
N ILE A 209 10.27 -0.72 -2.16
CA ILE A 209 10.58 -2.07 -2.60
C ILE A 209 12.01 -2.38 -2.21
N VAL A 210 12.20 -3.53 -1.58
CA VAL A 210 13.50 -4.01 -1.12
C VAL A 210 13.78 -5.42 -1.61
N GLU A 211 15.05 -5.69 -1.89
CA GLU A 211 15.57 -7.02 -2.21
C GLU A 211 16.71 -7.37 -1.24
N LYS A 212 16.73 -8.61 -0.78
CA LYS A 212 17.82 -9.11 0.03
C LYS A 212 19.08 -9.30 -0.80
N ASN A 213 20.19 -8.84 -0.29
CA ASN A 213 21.49 -9.15 -0.87
C ASN A 213 21.82 -10.64 -0.67
N GLU A 214 22.18 -11.31 -1.75
CA GLU A 214 22.52 -12.72 -1.71
C GLU A 214 23.65 -13.01 -0.71
N GLY A 215 23.45 -14.03 0.12
CA GLY A 215 24.42 -14.46 1.12
C GLY A 215 24.63 -13.52 2.31
N THR A 216 23.80 -12.51 2.48
CA THR A 216 23.89 -11.53 3.58
C THR A 216 22.56 -11.35 4.30
N ASN A 217 22.56 -10.58 5.40
CA ASN A 217 21.35 -10.11 6.08
C ASN A 217 21.02 -8.63 5.73
N THR A 218 21.61 -8.12 4.67
CA THR A 218 21.38 -6.74 4.23
C THR A 218 20.38 -6.69 3.08
N TRP A 219 19.70 -5.55 2.97
CA TRP A 219 18.68 -5.30 1.98
C TRP A 219 19.03 -4.11 1.12
N ASN A 220 18.83 -4.23 -0.16
CA ASN A 220 18.91 -3.11 -1.10
C ASN A 220 17.55 -2.49 -1.29
N VAL A 221 17.48 -1.16 -1.30
CA VAL A 221 16.32 -0.42 -1.76
C VAL A 221 16.31 -0.45 -3.29
N VAL A 222 15.30 -1.10 -3.86
CA VAL A 222 15.11 -1.17 -5.31
C VAL A 222 14.49 0.13 -5.80
N THR A 223 13.45 0.59 -5.14
CA THR A 223 12.77 1.83 -5.47
C THR A 223 11.89 2.31 -4.31
N THR A 224 11.63 3.60 -4.30
CA THR A 224 10.67 4.26 -3.42
C THR A 224 9.73 5.13 -4.22
N SER A 225 8.51 5.31 -3.77
CA SER A 225 7.55 6.21 -4.41
C SER A 225 6.45 6.63 -3.47
N PHE A 226 5.88 7.80 -3.74
CA PHE A 226 4.56 8.15 -3.22
C PHE A 226 3.49 7.30 -3.92
N VAL A 227 2.43 6.99 -3.21
CA VAL A 227 1.28 6.23 -3.71
C VAL A 227 -0.03 6.84 -3.22
N THR A 228 -1.13 6.40 -3.79
CA THR A 228 -2.47 6.66 -3.25
C THR A 228 -3.16 5.34 -2.97
N THR A 229 -3.42 5.06 -1.71
CA THR A 229 -4.11 3.85 -1.26
C THR A 229 -5.62 4.04 -1.21
N GLY A 230 -6.35 2.97 -0.94
CA GLY A 230 -7.80 2.95 -0.89
C GLY A 230 -8.37 3.80 0.25
N LYS A 231 -9.45 4.52 -0.04
CA LYS A 231 -10.22 5.31 0.91
C LYS A 231 -11.34 4.45 1.51
N ASP A 232 -11.46 4.47 2.83
CA ASP A 232 -12.51 3.76 3.54
C ASP A 232 -13.74 4.65 3.76
N ALA A 233 -14.46 4.94 2.69
CA ALA A 233 -15.66 5.76 2.74
C ALA A 233 -16.60 5.51 1.55
N GLY A 234 -17.90 5.57 1.77
CA GLY A 234 -18.92 5.41 0.72
C GLY A 234 -18.82 4.05 0.02
N ASN A 235 -18.65 4.08 -1.30
CA ASN A 235 -18.51 2.87 -2.12
C ASN A 235 -17.05 2.41 -2.29
N SER A 236 -16.12 3.02 -1.58
CA SER A 236 -14.70 2.68 -1.62
C SER A 236 -14.27 1.84 -0.42
N TYR A 237 -13.19 1.09 -0.57
CA TYR A 237 -12.57 0.29 0.49
C TYR A 237 -11.17 0.79 0.78
N ALA A 238 -10.77 0.73 2.05
CA ALA A 238 -9.36 0.85 2.40
C ALA A 238 -8.55 -0.28 1.77
N THR A 239 -7.33 0.00 1.40
CA THR A 239 -6.34 -1.04 1.12
C THR A 239 -6.15 -1.86 2.40
N PRO A 240 -6.31 -3.21 2.36
CA PRO A 240 -6.30 -4.00 3.59
C PRO A 240 -4.93 -4.03 4.26
N TYR A 241 -4.94 -4.06 5.59
CA TYR A 241 -3.77 -4.31 6.42
C TYR A 241 -3.38 -5.78 6.35
N GLY A 242 -2.11 -6.09 6.18
CA GLY A 242 -1.62 -7.48 6.21
C GLY A 242 -0.42 -7.73 5.30
N ASN A 243 -0.08 -9.01 5.14
CA ASN A 243 0.99 -9.48 4.30
C ASN A 243 0.40 -10.34 3.18
N PHE A 244 0.65 -9.95 1.94
CA PHE A 244 0.00 -10.53 0.76
C PHE A 244 1.01 -11.09 -0.22
N LEU A 245 0.87 -12.36 -0.57
CA LEU A 245 1.66 -12.95 -1.65
C LEU A 245 1.16 -12.41 -3.00
N ILE A 246 2.01 -11.71 -3.72
CA ILE A 246 1.67 -11.16 -5.04
C ILE A 246 1.23 -12.30 -5.97
N ALA A 247 0.11 -12.12 -6.63
CA ALA A 247 -0.48 -13.13 -7.48
C ALA A 247 0.07 -13.10 -8.91
N TYR A 248 -0.12 -12.00 -9.60
CA TYR A 248 0.31 -11.80 -10.99
C TYR A 248 0.21 -10.33 -11.38
N GLY A 249 0.82 -9.99 -12.51
CA GLY A 249 0.62 -8.73 -13.20
C GLY A 249 -0.08 -8.92 -14.55
N LYS A 250 -0.91 -7.98 -14.93
CA LYS A 250 -1.53 -7.89 -16.26
C LYS A 250 -1.30 -6.52 -16.89
N PRO A 251 -1.16 -6.43 -18.22
CA PRO A 251 -0.77 -5.16 -18.86
C PRO A 251 -1.80 -4.05 -18.69
N VAL A 252 -3.07 -4.42 -18.62
CA VAL A 252 -4.19 -3.47 -18.50
C VAL A 252 -5.26 -4.07 -17.59
N MET A 253 -5.77 -3.27 -16.68
CA MET A 253 -7.03 -3.54 -15.98
C MET A 253 -8.08 -2.53 -16.43
N GLN A 254 -9.31 -3.00 -16.54
CA GLN A 254 -10.47 -2.17 -16.82
C GLN A 254 -11.27 -1.96 -15.53
N TYR A 255 -11.93 -0.82 -15.41
CA TYR A 255 -12.80 -0.56 -14.29
C TYR A 255 -14.17 -0.07 -14.77
N THR A 256 -15.18 -0.36 -13.96
CA THR A 256 -16.58 -0.03 -14.24
C THR A 256 -16.96 1.31 -13.62
N GLY A 257 -17.99 1.92 -14.19
CA GLY A 257 -18.64 3.09 -13.63
C GLY A 257 -19.50 2.76 -12.39
N SER A 258 -20.29 3.71 -11.98
CA SER A 258 -21.19 3.59 -10.81
C SER A 258 -22.28 2.51 -10.93
N ASP A 259 -22.56 2.07 -12.14
CA ASP A 259 -23.50 0.97 -12.43
C ASP A 259 -22.89 -0.42 -12.21
N ASN A 260 -21.58 -0.51 -11.91
CA ASN A 260 -20.80 -1.73 -11.77
C ASN A 260 -20.84 -2.68 -12.99
N LYS A 261 -21.18 -2.17 -14.16
CA LYS A 261 -21.34 -2.93 -15.41
C LYS A 261 -20.59 -2.32 -16.57
N THR A 262 -20.80 -1.02 -16.82
CA THR A 262 -20.21 -0.33 -17.96
C THR A 262 -18.73 -0.05 -17.71
N ILE A 263 -17.86 -0.55 -18.58
CA ILE A 263 -16.44 -0.23 -18.55
C ILE A 263 -16.26 1.23 -18.98
N VAL A 264 -15.71 2.04 -18.10
CA VAL A 264 -15.56 3.49 -18.29
C VAL A 264 -14.11 3.95 -18.36
N GLY A 265 -13.17 3.05 -18.13
CA GLY A 265 -11.76 3.40 -18.17
C GLY A 265 -10.85 2.22 -17.95
N ASP A 266 -9.56 2.49 -18.01
CA ASP A 266 -8.50 1.52 -17.75
C ASP A 266 -7.36 2.11 -16.91
N ALA A 267 -6.52 1.20 -16.40
CA ALA A 267 -5.24 1.50 -15.83
C ALA A 267 -4.23 0.44 -16.28
N LYS A 268 -2.96 0.82 -16.36
CA LYS A 268 -1.92 -0.03 -16.94
C LYS A 268 -1.04 -0.66 -15.86
N ASN A 269 -0.34 -1.72 -16.26
CA ASN A 269 0.66 -2.40 -15.45
C ASN A 269 0.10 -2.82 -14.09
N ALA A 270 -1.04 -3.47 -14.10
CA ALA A 270 -1.77 -3.86 -12.90
C ALA A 270 -1.15 -5.10 -12.25
N ILE A 271 -0.83 -5.02 -10.96
CA ILE A 271 -0.27 -6.11 -10.17
C ILE A 271 -1.24 -6.44 -9.05
N ARG A 272 -1.79 -7.65 -9.06
CA ARG A 272 -2.78 -8.11 -8.08
C ARG A 272 -2.11 -8.53 -6.78
N PHE A 273 -2.56 -7.95 -5.67
CA PHE A 273 -2.03 -8.29 -4.34
C PHE A 273 -3.09 -8.87 -3.38
N SER A 274 -4.37 -8.52 -3.51
CA SER A 274 -5.43 -9.04 -2.63
C SER A 274 -6.81 -8.84 -3.25
N GLY A 275 -7.53 -9.91 -3.54
CA GLY A 275 -8.84 -9.84 -4.15
C GLY A 275 -8.81 -9.01 -5.44
N GLY A 276 -9.74 -8.07 -5.57
CA GLY A 276 -9.74 -7.07 -6.66
C GLY A 276 -8.79 -5.89 -6.44
N GLY A 277 -7.92 -5.93 -5.44
CA GLY A 277 -6.90 -4.92 -5.18
C GLY A 277 -5.67 -5.11 -6.06
N TYR A 278 -5.32 -4.05 -6.79
CA TYR A 278 -4.17 -4.00 -7.69
C TYR A 278 -3.33 -2.76 -7.40
N MET A 279 -2.01 -2.90 -7.56
CA MET A 279 -1.14 -1.78 -7.87
C MET A 279 -1.34 -1.45 -9.34
N HIS A 280 -1.49 -0.20 -9.71
CA HIS A 280 -1.70 0.19 -11.11
C HIS A 280 -1.32 1.65 -11.38
N SER A 281 -1.26 2.01 -12.66
CA SER A 281 -1.01 3.38 -13.12
C SER A 281 -2.15 4.33 -12.75
N ILE A 282 -1.98 5.60 -13.07
CA ILE A 282 -3.05 6.59 -12.95
C ILE A 282 -4.21 6.17 -13.84
N PRO A 283 -5.44 6.04 -13.30
CA PRO A 283 -6.59 5.63 -14.09
C PRO A 283 -6.91 6.64 -15.20
N ALA A 284 -7.27 6.12 -16.37
CA ALA A 284 -7.76 6.92 -17.50
C ALA A 284 -9.21 6.56 -17.79
N THR A 285 -10.12 7.51 -17.70
CA THR A 285 -11.50 7.37 -18.15
C THR A 285 -11.56 7.48 -19.68
N PHE A 286 -12.44 6.73 -20.33
CA PHE A 286 -12.62 6.79 -21.78
C PHE A 286 -13.26 8.11 -22.21
N GLU A 287 -12.44 9.09 -22.50
CA GLU A 287 -12.78 10.48 -22.85
C GLU A 287 -11.85 10.98 -23.96
N PRO A 288 -12.11 12.15 -24.52
CA PRO A 288 -11.15 12.78 -25.44
C PRO A 288 -9.75 12.90 -24.82
N LYS A 289 -8.72 12.60 -25.59
CA LYS A 289 -7.32 12.54 -25.13
C LYS A 289 -6.89 13.75 -24.30
N ALA A 290 -7.25 14.96 -24.71
CA ALA A 290 -6.89 16.18 -24.00
C ALA A 290 -7.47 16.21 -22.58
N THR A 291 -8.71 15.74 -22.39
CA THR A 291 -9.37 15.65 -21.07
C THR A 291 -8.73 14.58 -20.21
N ILE A 292 -8.37 13.43 -20.79
CA ILE A 292 -7.66 12.35 -20.09
C ILE A 292 -6.33 12.87 -19.53
N GLU A 293 -5.52 13.53 -20.34
CA GLU A 293 -4.21 14.05 -19.90
C GLU A 293 -4.35 15.09 -18.78
N GLN A 294 -5.34 15.97 -18.85
CA GLN A 294 -5.61 16.94 -17.78
C GLN A 294 -5.99 16.25 -16.46
N ARG A 295 -6.88 15.26 -16.51
CA ARG A 295 -7.29 14.49 -15.32
C ARG A 295 -6.14 13.68 -14.71
N LYS A 296 -5.34 13.04 -15.57
CA LYS A 296 -4.14 12.33 -15.12
C LYS A 296 -3.16 13.25 -14.41
N ALA A 297 -2.95 14.46 -14.95
CA ALA A 297 -2.08 15.45 -14.31
C ALA A 297 -2.60 15.90 -12.94
N VAL A 298 -3.92 16.07 -12.79
CA VAL A 298 -4.54 16.39 -11.49
C VAL A 298 -4.34 15.23 -10.50
N THR A 299 -4.60 14.00 -10.92
CA THR A 299 -4.42 12.82 -10.07
C THR A 299 -2.96 12.63 -9.68
N ALA A 300 -2.02 12.81 -10.61
CA ALA A 300 -0.58 12.71 -10.36
C ALA A 300 -0.12 13.67 -9.26
N ARG A 301 -0.61 14.90 -9.27
CA ARG A 301 -0.27 15.88 -8.20
C ARG A 301 -0.73 15.45 -6.82
N LYS A 302 -1.84 14.70 -6.73
CA LYS A 302 -2.41 14.26 -5.46
C LYS A 302 -1.76 12.98 -4.91
N ILE A 303 -1.02 12.22 -5.72
CA ILE A 303 -0.33 11.01 -5.26
C ILE A 303 0.57 11.34 -4.07
N GLY A 304 0.45 10.57 -2.98
CA GLY A 304 1.20 10.79 -1.74
C GLY A 304 0.55 11.78 -0.78
N THR A 305 -0.68 12.21 -1.01
CA THR A 305 -1.42 13.12 -0.12
C THR A 305 -2.44 12.38 0.73
N PHE A 306 -3.65 12.20 0.24
CA PHE A 306 -4.74 11.51 0.95
C PHE A 306 -5.11 10.19 0.27
N GLU A 307 -5.70 9.29 1.04
CA GLU A 307 -6.34 8.09 0.52
C GLU A 307 -7.51 8.50 -0.39
N GLU A 308 -7.55 8.00 -1.62
CA GLU A 308 -8.60 8.33 -2.59
C GLU A 308 -9.05 7.15 -3.44
N SER A 309 -8.27 6.08 -3.49
CA SER A 309 -8.54 4.95 -4.36
C SER A 309 -9.64 4.04 -3.80
N HIS A 310 -10.08 3.09 -4.63
CA HIS A 310 -11.02 2.04 -4.27
C HIS A 310 -10.26 0.73 -4.06
N LYS A 311 -9.74 0.48 -2.86
CA LYS A 311 -8.87 -0.65 -2.48
C LYS A 311 -7.51 -0.67 -3.19
N CYS A 312 -7.45 -0.32 -4.47
CA CYS A 312 -6.25 -0.33 -5.28
C CYS A 312 -5.22 0.73 -4.83
N ILE A 313 -3.98 0.54 -5.25
CA ILE A 313 -2.87 1.44 -4.97
C ILE A 313 -2.47 2.11 -6.29
N ARG A 314 -2.70 3.42 -6.39
CA ARG A 314 -2.31 4.22 -7.56
C ARG A 314 -0.85 4.62 -7.49
N HIS A 315 -0.17 4.49 -8.61
CA HIS A 315 1.24 4.85 -8.80
C HIS A 315 1.39 5.86 -9.93
N TYR A 316 2.51 6.56 -9.97
CA TYR A 316 2.93 7.26 -11.18
C TYR A 316 3.14 6.24 -12.30
N ASP A 317 2.84 6.61 -13.54
CA ASP A 317 2.83 5.70 -14.67
C ASP A 317 4.20 5.05 -14.93
N ASP A 318 5.28 5.82 -14.84
CA ASP A 318 6.66 5.35 -14.97
C ASP A 318 7.08 4.44 -13.81
N GLN A 319 6.66 4.75 -12.60
CA GLN A 319 6.96 3.97 -11.41
C GLN A 319 6.34 2.57 -11.49
N ILE A 320 5.05 2.48 -11.80
CA ILE A 320 4.41 1.17 -11.89
C ILE A 320 4.91 0.35 -13.08
N LYS A 321 5.29 1.00 -14.18
CA LYS A 321 5.93 0.33 -15.32
C LYS A 321 7.26 -0.31 -14.90
N PHE A 322 8.06 0.40 -14.11
CA PHE A 322 9.29 -0.14 -13.54
C PHE A 322 9.00 -1.36 -12.66
N ILE A 323 8.07 -1.25 -11.72
CA ILE A 323 7.70 -2.35 -10.80
C ILE A 323 7.16 -3.54 -11.56
N TYR A 324 6.33 -3.32 -12.57
CA TYR A 324 5.76 -4.36 -13.42
C TYR A 324 6.85 -5.16 -14.15
N ASN A 325 7.87 -4.48 -14.66
CA ASN A 325 9.01 -5.13 -15.31
C ASN A 325 9.92 -5.85 -14.30
N TRP A 326 10.08 -5.28 -13.10
CA TRP A 326 10.83 -5.90 -12.02
C TRP A 326 10.18 -7.17 -11.50
N LEU A 327 8.85 -7.25 -11.50
CA LEU A 327 8.10 -8.37 -10.91
C LEU A 327 8.53 -9.72 -11.49
N GLY A 328 8.71 -9.84 -12.78
CA GLY A 328 9.16 -11.07 -13.41
C GLY A 328 8.93 -11.13 -14.91
N ASN A 329 9.20 -12.31 -15.45
CA ASN A 329 9.05 -12.60 -16.86
C ASN A 329 7.62 -13.00 -17.21
N SER A 330 7.27 -12.89 -18.51
CA SER A 330 6.05 -13.52 -19.03
C SER A 330 6.12 -15.02 -18.81
N SER A 331 5.10 -15.58 -18.15
CA SER A 331 5.04 -17.03 -17.94
C SER A 331 4.51 -17.73 -19.17
N PRO A 332 5.12 -18.85 -19.59
CA PRO A 332 4.52 -19.73 -20.62
C PRO A 332 3.09 -20.13 -20.22
N GLY A 333 2.16 -20.08 -21.14
CA GLY A 333 0.75 -20.42 -20.90
C GLY A 333 -0.13 -19.31 -20.37
N HIS A 334 0.42 -18.15 -20.00
CA HIS A 334 -0.34 -16.96 -19.67
C HIS A 334 -0.65 -16.10 -20.91
N LYS A 335 -1.68 -15.27 -20.80
CA LYS A 335 -2.02 -14.31 -21.85
C LYS A 335 -0.84 -13.39 -22.14
N LEU A 336 -0.73 -12.94 -23.37
CA LEU A 336 0.34 -12.04 -23.81
C LEU A 336 0.46 -10.84 -22.87
N GLY A 337 1.69 -10.56 -22.39
CA GLY A 337 1.99 -9.46 -21.49
C GLY A 337 1.70 -9.72 -20.01
N TYR A 338 1.06 -10.83 -19.63
CA TYR A 338 0.91 -11.21 -18.24
C TYR A 338 2.25 -11.59 -17.63
N ARG A 339 2.43 -11.28 -16.35
CA ARG A 339 3.64 -11.56 -15.59
C ARG A 339 3.31 -12.33 -14.33
N THR A 340 4.21 -13.23 -13.95
CA THR A 340 4.22 -13.83 -12.61
C THR A 340 5.53 -13.45 -11.93
N PRO A 341 5.54 -13.31 -10.59
CA PRO A 341 6.79 -13.05 -9.88
C PRO A 341 7.84 -14.09 -10.22
N SER A 342 9.06 -13.66 -10.57
CA SER A 342 10.17 -14.54 -10.84
C SER A 342 10.63 -15.31 -9.60
N VAL A 343 10.43 -14.69 -8.44
CA VAL A 343 10.57 -15.27 -7.10
C VAL A 343 9.39 -14.84 -6.25
N PRO A 344 9.03 -15.60 -5.19
CA PRO A 344 7.97 -15.20 -4.28
C PRO A 344 8.18 -13.77 -3.78
N THR A 345 7.15 -12.94 -3.93
CA THR A 345 7.19 -11.53 -3.56
C THR A 345 6.00 -11.24 -2.65
N VAL A 346 6.27 -10.66 -1.48
CA VAL A 346 5.24 -10.32 -0.49
C VAL A 346 5.08 -8.81 -0.40
N MET A 347 3.83 -8.35 -0.46
CA MET A 347 3.46 -7.00 -0.12
C MET A 347 3.05 -6.94 1.35
N ILE A 348 3.69 -6.07 2.11
CA ILE A 348 3.30 -5.72 3.47
C ILE A 348 2.57 -4.38 3.40
N VAL A 349 1.33 -4.33 3.88
CA VAL A 349 0.53 -3.11 4.00
C VAL A 349 0.34 -2.80 5.48
N LYS A 350 0.74 -1.61 5.86
CA LYS A 350 0.59 -1.09 7.23
C LYS A 350 -0.51 -0.01 7.29
#